data_2768b2a938d62723dd0fbc6ee02bac10
#
_entry.id   2768b2a938d62723dd0fbc6ee02bac10
#
_cell.length_a   1.000
_cell.length_b   1.000
_cell.length_c   1.000
_cell.angle_alpha   90.00
_cell.angle_beta   90.00
_cell.angle_gamma   90.00
#
_symmetry.space_group_name_H-M   'P 1'
#
loop_
_entity.id
_entity.type
_entity.pdbx_description
1 polymer ?
#
loop_
_entity_poly.entity_id
_entity_poly.type
_entity_poly.pdbx_seq_one_letter_code
_entity_poly.pdbx_strand_id
1 'polypeptide(L)'
;MDGILRAVGGARGEEPRGGATGALARNAVQHCAVHKNRGREMTLTELERKVPKLLEYTRYMPEDIRSRCTVRTHAAGSIIHQKNMELGYFGIVAQGENRVINEFENGNVYMIESNKAIDFIGEVTILAGMPRTSVTIEAVTENVVAYISRKDAERWLSEDINILRLTSRHTAFKLYRSSYNNGAKLFYPPGYLLLDYMVKYGRQYGIDSPAPPKQVTISRTRQLLQEEIGINVKTLNRTIRQLKEEGFFTLCKGKITFNREQYEMAQSWLETARDK
;
A
#
# COMPACT_ATOMS: atom_id res chain seq x y z
N MET A 1 32.40 8.82 -12.32
CA MET A 1 31.58 9.03 -11.11
C MET A 1 31.68 7.79 -10.21
N ASP A 2 32.93 7.51 -9.80
CA ASP A 2 33.25 6.36 -8.93
C ASP A 2 33.70 6.94 -7.60
N GLY A 3 32.93 6.79 -6.52
CA GLY A 3 33.42 7.32 -5.25
C GLY A 3 32.49 7.35 -4.06
N ILE A 4 31.50 6.45 -3.91
CA ILE A 4 30.69 6.37 -2.66
C ILE A 4 30.44 4.90 -2.22
N LEU A 5 31.41 4.01 -2.35
CA LEU A 5 31.28 2.66 -1.80
C LEU A 5 32.64 2.15 -1.31
N ARG A 6 33.20 2.80 -0.29
CA ARG A 6 34.27 2.19 0.56
C ARG A 6 34.24 2.84 1.92
N ALA A 7 33.69 2.15 2.91
CA ALA A 7 34.14 2.03 4.29
C ALA A 7 33.06 1.34 5.15
N VAL A 8 33.16 0.04 5.33
CA VAL A 8 33.04 -0.59 6.66
C VAL A 8 33.83 -1.90 6.57
N GLY A 9 35.03 -1.86 7.08
CA GLY A 9 35.87 -3.02 7.31
C GLY A 9 35.71 -3.52 8.74
N GLY A 10 35.65 -4.81 8.87
CA GLY A 10 36.08 -5.75 9.89
C GLY A 10 36.07 -5.35 11.37
N ALA A 11 35.25 -6.08 12.14
CA ALA A 11 35.55 -6.45 13.50
C ALA A 11 35.17 -7.92 13.73
N ARG A 12 36.16 -8.68 14.19
CA ARG A 12 36.02 -10.11 14.55
C ARG A 12 35.45 -10.23 15.96
N GLY A 13 34.65 -11.28 16.15
CA GLY A 13 34.69 -12.18 17.34
C GLY A 13 34.00 -11.72 18.59
N GLU A 14 32.90 -12.41 18.89
CA GLU A 14 32.76 -13.17 20.15
C GLU A 14 31.34 -13.76 20.21
N GLU A 15 31.23 -15.07 20.30
CA GLU A 15 29.97 -15.77 20.63
C GLU A 15 29.65 -15.57 22.11
N PRO A 16 28.40 -15.39 22.50
CA PRO A 16 27.89 -15.80 23.78
C PRO A 16 26.94 -17.00 23.63
N ARG A 17 27.26 -18.01 24.45
CA ARG A 17 26.47 -19.21 24.65
C ARG A 17 25.14 -18.90 25.37
N GLY A 18 24.07 -19.53 24.91
CA GLY A 18 23.06 -20.19 25.71
C GLY A 18 21.90 -19.36 26.21
N GLY A 19 20.68 -19.79 25.83
CA GLY A 19 19.48 -19.60 26.63
C GLY A 19 18.20 -19.39 25.84
N ALA A 20 17.52 -20.51 25.59
CA ALA A 20 16.06 -20.66 25.50
C ALA A 20 15.19 -19.52 24.93
N THR A 21 14.71 -19.68 23.69
CA THR A 21 13.33 -19.39 23.31
C THR A 21 12.99 -20.14 22.02
N GLY A 22 12.67 -21.42 22.17
CA GLY A 22 12.04 -22.19 21.11
C GLY A 22 10.53 -21.99 21.18
N ALA A 23 9.97 -21.17 20.32
CA ALA A 23 8.53 -21.19 19.99
C ALA A 23 8.12 -20.33 18.77
N LEU A 24 9.01 -19.63 18.05
CA LEU A 24 8.60 -18.78 16.91
C LEU A 24 9.30 -19.10 15.57
N ALA A 25 10.02 -20.22 15.50
CA ALA A 25 10.79 -20.57 14.29
C ALA A 25 10.21 -21.75 13.50
N ARG A 26 8.88 -21.93 13.44
CA ARG A 26 8.26 -23.01 12.66
C ARG A 26 7.10 -22.49 11.81
N ASN A 27 7.28 -21.48 10.95
CA ASN A 27 6.33 -21.20 9.88
C ASN A 27 6.94 -20.40 8.71
N ALA A 28 8.23 -20.51 8.47
CA ALA A 28 8.90 -19.77 7.41
C ALA A 28 9.30 -20.64 6.20
N VAL A 29 8.58 -21.70 5.90
CA VAL A 29 8.67 -22.43 4.62
C VAL A 29 7.28 -22.99 4.32
N GLN A 30 6.31 -22.12 4.13
CA GLN A 30 5.16 -22.50 3.31
C GLN A 30 5.34 -21.83 1.95
N HIS A 31 5.86 -22.62 1.01
CA HIS A 31 5.61 -22.45 -0.39
C HIS A 31 4.17 -21.99 -0.56
N CYS A 32 3.98 -20.90 -1.31
CA CYS A 32 2.69 -20.45 -1.80
C CYS A 32 1.90 -21.69 -2.26
N ALA A 33 1.06 -22.24 -1.37
CA ALA A 33 0.21 -23.36 -1.69
C ALA A 33 -0.78 -22.84 -2.72
N VAL A 34 -0.48 -23.13 -3.98
CA VAL A 34 -1.40 -23.00 -5.09
C VAL A 34 -2.64 -23.82 -4.71
N HIS A 35 -3.68 -23.17 -4.23
CA HIS A 35 -5.00 -23.76 -4.26
C HIS A 35 -5.28 -24.11 -5.72
N LYS A 36 -5.08 -25.38 -6.05
CA LYS A 36 -5.55 -26.00 -7.28
C LYS A 36 -7.09 -25.99 -7.27
N ASN A 37 -7.66 -24.81 -7.51
CA ASN A 37 -9.02 -24.76 -7.99
C ASN A 37 -8.94 -25.22 -9.46
N ARG A 38 -9.44 -26.43 -9.76
CA ARG A 38 -9.54 -27.01 -11.11
C ARG A 38 -10.67 -26.31 -11.90
N GLY A 39 -10.70 -24.99 -11.90
CA GLY A 39 -11.42 -24.15 -12.84
C GLY A 39 -10.44 -23.70 -13.92
N ARG A 40 -10.88 -23.60 -15.15
CA ARG A 40 -10.13 -23.03 -16.28
C ARG A 40 -9.51 -21.71 -15.84
N GLU A 41 -8.18 -21.62 -15.84
CA GLU A 41 -7.46 -20.38 -15.51
C GLU A 41 -7.86 -19.27 -16.49
N MET A 42 -8.21 -18.11 -15.95
CA MET A 42 -8.60 -16.93 -16.76
C MET A 42 -7.40 -16.47 -17.60
N THR A 43 -7.61 -16.26 -18.88
CA THR A 43 -6.60 -15.71 -19.78
C THR A 43 -6.57 -14.17 -19.69
N LEU A 44 -5.46 -13.55 -20.14
CA LEU A 44 -5.36 -12.09 -20.23
C LEU A 44 -6.47 -11.50 -21.11
N THR A 45 -6.79 -12.15 -22.24
CA THR A 45 -7.86 -11.71 -23.14
C THR A 45 -9.25 -11.75 -22.49
N GLU A 46 -9.53 -12.75 -21.66
CA GLU A 46 -10.77 -12.81 -20.90
C GLU A 46 -10.83 -11.73 -19.81
N LEU A 47 -9.70 -11.40 -19.20
CA LEU A 47 -9.58 -10.31 -18.22
C LEU A 47 -9.79 -8.95 -18.89
N GLU A 48 -9.22 -8.70 -20.07
CA GLU A 48 -9.40 -7.48 -20.87
C GLU A 48 -10.87 -7.25 -21.26
N ARG A 49 -11.60 -8.32 -21.57
CA ARG A 49 -13.06 -8.22 -21.83
C ARG A 49 -13.84 -7.81 -20.59
N LYS A 50 -13.43 -8.29 -19.40
CA LYS A 50 -14.06 -7.92 -18.12
C LYS A 50 -13.66 -6.52 -17.66
N VAL A 51 -12.45 -6.08 -17.98
CA VAL A 51 -11.88 -4.80 -17.60
C VAL A 51 -11.30 -4.11 -18.84
N PRO A 52 -12.16 -3.51 -19.70
CA PRO A 52 -11.71 -2.93 -20.99
C PRO A 52 -10.62 -1.86 -20.85
N LYS A 53 -10.60 -1.14 -19.71
CA LYS A 53 -9.56 -0.15 -19.40
C LYS A 53 -8.15 -0.75 -19.36
N LEU A 54 -8.02 -2.06 -19.11
CA LEU A 54 -6.73 -2.77 -19.11
C LEU A 54 -6.03 -2.69 -20.48
N LEU A 55 -6.80 -2.59 -21.58
CA LEU A 55 -6.26 -2.43 -22.94
C LEU A 55 -5.43 -1.15 -23.12
N GLU A 56 -5.61 -0.11 -22.30
CA GLU A 56 -4.75 1.08 -22.34
C GLU A 56 -3.29 0.72 -22.04
N TYR A 57 -3.08 -0.35 -21.27
CA TYR A 57 -1.77 -0.82 -20.81
C TYR A 57 -1.25 -1.99 -21.64
N THR A 58 -2.11 -2.88 -22.11
CA THR A 58 -1.74 -4.17 -22.68
C THR A 58 -1.83 -4.26 -24.20
N ARG A 59 -2.44 -3.26 -24.89
CA ARG A 59 -2.69 -3.33 -26.34
C ARG A 59 -1.44 -3.54 -27.20
N TYR A 60 -0.29 -3.06 -26.76
CA TYR A 60 0.98 -3.18 -27.50
C TYR A 60 1.90 -4.25 -26.88
N MET A 61 1.38 -5.08 -25.97
CA MET A 61 2.13 -6.19 -25.41
C MET A 61 2.49 -7.19 -26.52
N PRO A 62 3.77 -7.58 -26.68
CA PRO A 62 4.19 -8.61 -27.62
C PRO A 62 3.41 -9.91 -27.42
N GLU A 63 3.01 -10.57 -28.52
CA GLU A 63 2.16 -11.75 -28.47
C GLU A 63 2.81 -12.92 -27.72
N ASP A 64 4.12 -13.06 -27.81
CA ASP A 64 4.86 -14.08 -27.10
C ASP A 64 4.86 -13.82 -25.56
N ILE A 65 4.83 -12.57 -25.11
CA ILE A 65 4.65 -12.22 -23.70
C ILE A 65 3.20 -12.44 -23.28
N ARG A 66 2.27 -12.00 -24.11
CA ARG A 66 0.82 -12.14 -23.88
C ARG A 66 0.43 -13.61 -23.66
N SER A 67 0.95 -14.51 -24.49
CA SER A 67 0.66 -15.95 -24.39
C SER A 67 1.22 -16.61 -23.12
N ARG A 68 2.27 -16.03 -22.50
CA ARG A 68 2.85 -16.49 -21.23
C ARG A 68 2.31 -15.77 -19.99
N CYS A 69 1.49 -14.73 -20.18
CA CYS A 69 0.88 -14.02 -19.09
C CYS A 69 -0.09 -14.92 -18.31
N THR A 70 0.00 -14.92 -17.00
CA THR A 70 -0.90 -15.68 -16.12
C THR A 70 -1.77 -14.73 -15.29
N VAL A 71 -3.04 -15.09 -15.11
CA VAL A 71 -3.97 -14.29 -14.30
C VAL A 71 -4.26 -15.03 -12.99
N ARG A 72 -4.11 -14.33 -11.86
CA ARG A 72 -4.38 -14.90 -10.53
C ARG A 72 -5.29 -14.00 -9.73
N THR A 73 -6.12 -14.61 -8.90
CA THR A 73 -6.96 -13.92 -7.93
C THR A 73 -6.38 -14.08 -6.53
N HIS A 74 -6.28 -12.99 -5.81
CA HIS A 74 -5.83 -12.92 -4.42
C HIS A 74 -7.01 -12.53 -3.54
N ALA A 75 -7.30 -13.34 -2.53
CA ALA A 75 -8.36 -13.04 -1.57
C ALA A 75 -8.00 -11.81 -0.71
N ALA A 76 -9.00 -11.11 -0.23
CA ALA A 76 -8.82 -10.02 0.73
C ALA A 76 -8.01 -10.51 1.95
N GLY A 77 -7.04 -9.71 2.40
CA GLY A 77 -6.12 -10.02 3.51
C GLY A 77 -4.93 -10.91 3.13
N SER A 78 -4.82 -11.39 1.89
CA SER A 78 -3.66 -12.19 1.47
C SER A 78 -2.46 -11.31 1.10
N ILE A 79 -1.26 -11.82 1.40
CA ILE A 79 -0.02 -11.19 0.96
C ILE A 79 0.23 -11.55 -0.52
N ILE A 80 0.34 -10.54 -1.37
CA ILE A 80 0.67 -10.69 -2.79
C ILE A 80 2.18 -10.81 -2.96
N HIS A 81 2.93 -9.96 -2.25
CA HIS A 81 4.39 -9.97 -2.22
C HIS A 81 4.91 -9.55 -0.86
N GLN A 82 5.91 -10.26 -0.32
CA GLN A 82 6.50 -9.93 0.97
C GLN A 82 7.83 -9.19 0.80
N LYS A 83 8.10 -8.24 1.71
CA LYS A 83 9.36 -7.49 1.80
C LYS A 83 10.58 -8.42 1.81
N ASN A 84 11.66 -7.99 1.19
CA ASN A 84 12.94 -8.70 1.08
C ASN A 84 12.91 -10.01 0.25
N MET A 85 11.77 -10.36 -0.35
CA MET A 85 11.70 -11.49 -1.28
C MET A 85 12.23 -11.10 -2.66
N GLU A 86 12.83 -12.05 -3.35
CA GLU A 86 13.25 -11.89 -4.73
C GLU A 86 12.04 -11.65 -5.64
N LEU A 87 12.13 -10.65 -6.51
CA LEU A 87 11.05 -10.29 -7.42
C LEU A 87 11.28 -10.93 -8.80
N GLY A 88 10.56 -12.00 -9.09
CA GLY A 88 10.58 -12.72 -10.36
C GLY A 88 9.51 -12.31 -11.37
N TYR A 89 8.71 -11.28 -11.08
CA TYR A 89 7.56 -10.93 -11.90
C TYR A 89 7.26 -9.41 -11.91
N PHE A 90 6.47 -9.01 -12.90
CA PHE A 90 5.78 -7.74 -12.99
C PHE A 90 4.26 -8.03 -12.97
N GLY A 91 3.53 -7.36 -12.11
CA GLY A 91 2.08 -7.53 -11.96
C GLY A 91 1.29 -6.32 -12.45
N ILE A 92 0.18 -6.56 -13.16
CA ILE A 92 -0.81 -5.53 -13.47
C ILE A 92 -2.09 -5.87 -12.70
N VAL A 93 -2.42 -5.05 -11.71
CA VAL A 93 -3.64 -5.19 -10.91
C VAL A 93 -4.81 -4.69 -11.73
N ALA A 94 -5.64 -5.58 -12.24
CA ALA A 94 -6.79 -5.24 -13.08
C ALA A 94 -8.05 -4.92 -12.26
N GLN A 95 -8.18 -5.52 -11.08
CA GLN A 95 -9.30 -5.29 -10.16
C GLN A 95 -8.82 -5.34 -8.71
N GLY A 96 -9.52 -4.62 -7.83
CA GLY A 96 -9.30 -4.63 -6.40
C GLY A 96 -8.49 -3.44 -5.87
N GLU A 97 -8.24 -3.48 -4.58
CA GLU A 97 -7.46 -2.51 -3.83
C GLU A 97 -6.38 -3.25 -3.04
N ASN A 98 -5.17 -2.76 -3.08
CA ASN A 98 -4.04 -3.27 -2.30
C ASN A 98 -3.42 -2.17 -1.45
N ARG A 99 -2.68 -2.56 -0.43
CA ARG A 99 -1.90 -1.66 0.40
C ARG A 99 -0.42 -2.04 0.38
N VAL A 100 0.42 -1.03 0.36
CA VAL A 100 1.87 -1.15 0.45
C VAL A 100 2.28 -0.85 1.88
N ILE A 101 2.87 -1.81 2.54
CA ILE A 101 3.26 -1.71 3.95
C ILE A 101 4.76 -1.94 4.13
N ASN A 102 5.31 -1.26 5.13
CA ASN A 102 6.65 -1.52 5.64
C ASN A 102 6.55 -2.11 7.03
N GLU A 103 7.11 -3.30 7.21
CA GLU A 103 7.18 -4.01 8.47
C GLU A 103 8.56 -3.77 9.10
N PHE A 104 8.57 -3.39 10.37
CA PHE A 104 9.78 -3.12 11.13
C PHE A 104 10.07 -4.27 12.09
N GLU A 105 11.34 -4.43 12.47
CA GLU A 105 11.81 -5.50 13.38
C GLU A 105 11.11 -5.51 14.74
N ASN A 106 10.62 -4.35 15.20
CA ASN A 106 9.85 -4.22 16.45
C ASN A 106 8.36 -4.60 16.30
N GLY A 107 7.96 -5.17 15.16
CA GLY A 107 6.58 -5.59 14.86
C GLY A 107 5.63 -4.45 14.49
N ASN A 108 6.10 -3.21 14.42
CA ASN A 108 5.30 -2.12 13.92
C ASN A 108 5.12 -2.25 12.40
N VAL A 109 3.92 -1.95 11.93
CA VAL A 109 3.57 -1.89 10.51
C VAL A 109 3.21 -0.46 10.17
N TYR A 110 3.77 0.04 9.08
CA TYR A 110 3.48 1.36 8.54
C TYR A 110 2.93 1.23 7.12
N MET A 111 1.74 1.75 6.89
CA MET A 111 1.16 1.82 5.57
C MET A 111 1.74 3.01 4.80
N ILE A 112 2.48 2.70 3.75
CA ILE A 112 3.08 3.71 2.86
C ILE A 112 1.98 4.32 1.99
N GLU A 113 1.17 3.46 1.36
CA GLU A 113 0.07 3.86 0.48
C GLU A 113 -0.98 2.76 0.29
N SER A 114 -2.16 3.16 -0.18
CA SER A 114 -3.20 2.28 -0.69
C SER A 114 -3.43 2.60 -2.17
N ASN A 115 -3.53 1.57 -2.99
CA ASN A 115 -3.66 1.68 -4.43
C ASN A 115 -4.89 0.91 -4.92
N LYS A 116 -5.59 1.52 -5.88
CA LYS A 116 -6.74 0.90 -6.57
C LYS A 116 -6.35 0.52 -7.98
N ALA A 117 -7.01 -0.49 -8.52
CA ALA A 117 -6.87 -0.86 -9.92
C ALA A 117 -7.24 0.32 -10.87
N ILE A 118 -6.54 0.52 -11.99
CA ILE A 118 -5.43 -0.28 -12.49
C ILE A 118 -4.14 0.24 -11.89
N ASP A 119 -3.31 -0.65 -11.35
CA ASP A 119 -2.03 -0.32 -10.75
C ASP A 119 -0.98 -1.40 -11.09
N PHE A 120 0.28 -1.14 -10.76
CA PHE A 120 1.38 -2.06 -11.00
C PHE A 120 1.94 -2.62 -9.69
N ILE A 121 2.50 -3.83 -9.77
CA ILE A 121 3.25 -4.49 -8.70
C ILE A 121 4.63 -4.88 -9.23
N GLY A 122 5.67 -4.47 -8.50
CA GLY A 122 7.07 -4.77 -8.85
C GLY A 122 7.73 -3.73 -9.76
N GLU A 123 6.98 -2.77 -10.28
CA GLU A 123 7.48 -1.71 -11.16
C GLU A 123 8.62 -0.91 -10.54
N VAL A 124 8.50 -0.53 -9.27
CA VAL A 124 9.53 0.23 -8.54
C VAL A 124 10.83 -0.58 -8.48
N THR A 125 10.74 -1.86 -8.14
CA THR A 125 11.89 -2.76 -8.00
C THR A 125 12.58 -3.01 -9.34
N ILE A 126 11.79 -3.21 -10.41
CA ILE A 126 12.31 -3.46 -11.76
C ILE A 126 12.97 -2.18 -12.31
N LEU A 127 12.29 -1.03 -12.25
CA LEU A 127 12.81 0.24 -12.75
C LEU A 127 14.05 0.71 -11.97
N ALA A 128 14.15 0.37 -10.69
CA ALA A 128 15.31 0.64 -9.86
C ALA A 128 16.47 -0.37 -10.08
N GLY A 129 16.27 -1.41 -10.88
CA GLY A 129 17.28 -2.45 -11.11
C GLY A 129 17.56 -3.31 -9.87
N MET A 130 16.66 -3.33 -8.89
CA MET A 130 16.87 -4.03 -7.62
C MET A 130 16.38 -5.50 -7.71
N PRO A 131 17.08 -6.47 -7.09
CA PRO A 131 16.68 -7.87 -7.15
C PRO A 131 15.51 -8.20 -6.20
N ARG A 132 15.34 -7.45 -5.10
CA ARG A 132 14.38 -7.72 -4.03
C ARG A 132 13.52 -6.52 -3.75
N THR A 133 12.27 -6.76 -3.32
CA THR A 133 11.36 -5.67 -2.92
C THR A 133 11.73 -5.08 -1.57
N SER A 134 11.44 -3.80 -1.39
CA SER A 134 11.63 -3.06 -0.11
C SER A 134 10.38 -3.03 0.75
N VAL A 135 9.25 -3.55 0.27
CA VAL A 135 7.92 -3.44 0.89
C VAL A 135 7.14 -4.74 0.78
N THR A 136 6.13 -4.90 1.64
CA THR A 136 5.09 -5.94 1.54
C THR A 136 3.87 -5.36 0.85
N ILE A 137 3.23 -6.14 -0.02
CA ILE A 137 1.96 -5.79 -0.69
C ILE A 137 0.89 -6.77 -0.24
N GLU A 138 -0.19 -6.24 0.31
CA GLU A 138 -1.34 -6.99 0.81
C GLU A 138 -2.62 -6.59 0.08
N ALA A 139 -3.44 -7.57 -0.29
CA ALA A 139 -4.76 -7.35 -0.88
C ALA A 139 -5.74 -6.82 0.18
N VAL A 140 -6.27 -5.61 0.00
CA VAL A 140 -7.31 -5.04 0.89
C VAL A 140 -8.69 -5.61 0.54
N THR A 141 -8.97 -5.75 -0.75
CA THR A 141 -10.13 -6.45 -1.30
C THR A 141 -9.67 -7.64 -2.11
N GLU A 142 -10.55 -8.41 -2.71
CA GLU A 142 -10.15 -9.38 -3.72
C GLU A 142 -9.44 -8.64 -4.87
N ASN A 143 -8.24 -9.12 -5.24
CA ASN A 143 -7.41 -8.56 -6.31
C ASN A 143 -7.28 -9.56 -7.46
N VAL A 144 -7.49 -9.08 -8.69
CA VAL A 144 -7.19 -9.84 -9.91
C VAL A 144 -5.97 -9.23 -10.58
N VAL A 145 -4.91 -10.04 -10.70
CA VAL A 145 -3.59 -9.57 -11.15
C VAL A 145 -3.14 -10.40 -12.35
N ALA A 146 -2.73 -9.71 -13.43
CA ALA A 146 -2.04 -10.30 -14.56
C ALA A 146 -0.53 -10.28 -14.30
N TYR A 147 0.11 -11.45 -14.35
CA TYR A 147 1.52 -11.64 -14.06
C TYR A 147 2.34 -11.90 -15.32
N ILE A 148 3.43 -11.19 -15.45
CA ILE A 148 4.43 -11.30 -16.52
C ILE A 148 5.76 -11.64 -15.86
N SER A 149 6.56 -12.56 -16.42
CA SER A 149 7.89 -12.84 -15.89
C SER A 149 8.74 -11.58 -15.85
N ARG A 150 9.62 -11.43 -14.86
CA ARG A 150 10.51 -10.26 -14.77
C ARG A 150 11.31 -10.06 -16.06
N LYS A 151 11.87 -11.13 -16.60
CA LYS A 151 12.63 -11.10 -17.87
C LYS A 151 11.80 -10.56 -19.03
N ASP A 152 10.55 -11.02 -19.17
CA ASP A 152 9.66 -10.56 -20.22
C ASP A 152 9.23 -9.10 -20.00
N ALA A 153 9.01 -8.70 -18.75
CA ALA A 153 8.67 -7.34 -18.40
C ALA A 153 9.81 -6.36 -18.68
N GLU A 154 11.05 -6.71 -18.30
CA GLU A 154 12.24 -5.90 -18.59
C GLU A 154 12.44 -5.74 -20.11
N ARG A 155 12.24 -6.80 -20.90
CA ARG A 155 12.25 -6.74 -22.37
C ARG A 155 11.14 -5.81 -22.88
N TRP A 156 9.90 -6.00 -22.44
CA TRP A 156 8.76 -5.19 -22.90
C TRP A 156 8.94 -3.72 -22.56
N LEU A 157 9.37 -3.39 -21.34
CA LEU A 157 9.67 -2.03 -20.93
C LEU A 157 10.80 -1.37 -21.76
N SER A 158 11.76 -2.18 -22.25
CA SER A 158 12.85 -1.66 -23.08
C SER A 158 12.47 -1.45 -24.55
N GLU A 159 11.51 -2.22 -25.07
CA GLU A 159 11.09 -2.22 -26.48
C GLU A 159 9.88 -1.31 -26.74
N ASP A 160 9.00 -1.11 -25.74
CA ASP A 160 7.75 -0.33 -25.88
C ASP A 160 7.76 0.92 -25.00
N ILE A 161 7.97 2.07 -25.63
CA ILE A 161 7.96 3.38 -24.96
C ILE A 161 6.63 3.70 -24.28
N ASN A 162 5.50 3.14 -24.72
CA ASN A 162 4.19 3.45 -24.15
C ASN A 162 4.06 2.82 -22.77
N ILE A 163 4.39 1.53 -22.62
CA ILE A 163 4.34 0.89 -21.29
C ILE A 163 5.39 1.47 -20.36
N LEU A 164 6.59 1.80 -20.86
CA LEU A 164 7.62 2.46 -20.06
C LEU A 164 7.12 3.80 -19.53
N ARG A 165 6.52 4.65 -20.37
CA ARG A 165 5.95 5.95 -19.97
C ARG A 165 4.82 5.80 -18.96
N LEU A 166 3.90 4.84 -19.16
CA LEU A 166 2.80 4.59 -18.23
C LEU A 166 3.34 4.14 -16.87
N THR A 167 4.23 3.16 -16.86
CA THR A 167 4.83 2.63 -15.63
C THR A 167 5.63 3.69 -14.89
N SER A 168 6.49 4.44 -15.60
CA SER A 168 7.28 5.55 -15.02
C SER A 168 6.39 6.66 -14.46
N ARG A 169 5.30 7.02 -15.16
CA ARG A 169 4.34 8.02 -14.70
C ARG A 169 3.63 7.56 -13.42
N HIS A 170 3.21 6.29 -13.34
CA HIS A 170 2.62 5.72 -12.13
C HIS A 170 3.60 5.77 -10.96
N THR A 171 4.84 5.32 -11.18
CA THR A 171 5.91 5.36 -10.17
C THR A 171 6.20 6.79 -9.69
N ALA A 172 6.36 7.73 -10.62
CA ALA A 172 6.58 9.13 -10.30
C ALA A 172 5.40 9.74 -9.51
N PHE A 173 4.16 9.39 -9.87
CA PHE A 173 2.97 9.85 -9.15
C PHE A 173 2.89 9.26 -7.73
N LYS A 174 3.23 7.98 -7.54
CA LYS A 174 3.34 7.36 -6.22
C LYS A 174 4.38 8.08 -5.36
N LEU A 175 5.56 8.36 -5.91
CA LEU A 175 6.61 9.12 -5.22
C LEU A 175 6.17 10.53 -4.85
N TYR A 176 5.55 11.26 -5.79
CA TYR A 176 5.03 12.61 -5.56
C TYR A 176 4.00 12.61 -4.41
N ARG A 177 3.03 11.69 -4.45
CA ARG A 177 2.00 11.55 -3.41
C ARG A 177 2.60 11.18 -2.05
N SER A 178 3.56 10.26 -2.05
CA SER A 178 4.26 9.83 -0.83
C SER A 178 5.07 10.99 -0.22
N SER A 179 5.80 11.74 -1.04
CA SER A 179 6.58 12.90 -0.59
C SER A 179 5.69 13.99 0.02
N TYR A 180 4.55 14.26 -0.61
CA TYR A 180 3.59 15.24 -0.10
C TYR A 180 2.97 14.83 1.26
N ASN A 181 2.64 13.55 1.42
CA ASN A 181 1.92 13.07 2.61
C ASN A 181 2.85 12.73 3.79
N ASN A 182 4.07 12.26 3.54
CA ASN A 182 4.92 11.71 4.60
C ASN A 182 5.64 12.79 5.42
N GLY A 183 5.91 13.96 4.87
CA GLY A 183 6.51 15.07 5.61
C GLY A 183 5.67 15.52 6.81
N ALA A 184 4.37 15.56 6.66
CA ALA A 184 3.44 15.93 7.73
C ALA A 184 3.56 15.04 8.97
N LYS A 185 3.77 13.73 8.79
CA LYS A 185 3.86 12.76 9.89
C LYS A 185 5.06 12.98 10.81
N LEU A 186 6.12 13.62 10.33
CA LEU A 186 7.33 13.90 11.10
C LEU A 186 7.22 15.16 11.96
N PHE A 187 6.42 16.13 11.55
CA PHE A 187 6.43 17.47 12.13
C PHE A 187 5.13 17.86 12.82
N TYR A 188 4.00 17.24 12.45
CA TYR A 188 2.72 17.58 13.07
C TYR A 188 2.35 16.67 14.24
N PRO A 189 1.68 17.23 15.28
CA PRO A 189 1.28 16.46 16.46
C PRO A 189 0.18 15.43 16.11
N PRO A 190 0.00 14.38 16.95
CA PRO A 190 -0.99 13.33 16.73
C PRO A 190 -2.42 13.81 16.50
N GLY A 191 -2.82 14.90 17.15
CA GLY A 191 -4.15 15.52 16.95
C GLY A 191 -4.34 16.01 15.52
N TYR A 192 -3.34 16.70 14.98
CA TYR A 192 -3.34 17.17 13.60
C TYR A 192 -3.45 15.99 12.62
N LEU A 193 -2.64 14.96 12.82
CA LEU A 193 -2.63 13.79 11.93
C LEU A 193 -3.97 13.06 11.92
N LEU A 194 -4.63 12.94 13.07
CA LEU A 194 -5.94 12.29 13.17
C LEU A 194 -7.04 13.13 12.52
N LEU A 195 -7.04 14.45 12.72
CA LEU A 195 -8.02 15.34 12.08
C LEU A 195 -7.81 15.45 10.57
N ASP A 196 -6.56 15.52 10.09
CA ASP A 196 -6.23 15.48 8.66
C ASP A 196 -6.70 14.18 8.00
N TYR A 197 -6.49 13.05 8.68
CA TYR A 197 -7.03 11.76 8.26
C TYR A 197 -8.56 11.77 8.19
N MET A 198 -9.22 12.28 9.22
CA MET A 198 -10.69 12.38 9.30
C MET A 198 -11.26 13.23 8.15
N VAL A 199 -10.64 14.37 7.86
CA VAL A 199 -11.05 15.27 6.76
C VAL A 199 -10.86 14.60 5.41
N LYS A 200 -9.72 13.96 5.16
CA LYS A 200 -9.47 13.20 3.92
C LYS A 200 -10.48 12.05 3.74
N TYR A 201 -10.76 11.32 4.82
CA TYR A 201 -11.75 10.25 4.82
C TYR A 201 -13.16 10.79 4.55
N GLY A 202 -13.57 11.86 5.22
CA GLY A 202 -14.87 12.51 5.00
C GLY A 202 -15.08 12.95 3.55
N ARG A 203 -14.08 13.58 2.94
CA ARG A 203 -14.10 13.99 1.54
C ARG A 203 -14.27 12.80 0.60
N GLN A 204 -13.57 11.70 0.85
CA GLN A 204 -13.70 10.47 0.05
C GLN A 204 -15.13 9.91 0.08
N TYR A 205 -15.86 10.10 1.19
CA TYR A 205 -17.25 9.64 1.37
C TYR A 205 -18.29 10.73 1.13
N GLY A 206 -17.89 11.85 0.52
CA GLY A 206 -18.80 12.88 0.02
C GLY A 206 -19.44 13.75 1.09
N ILE A 207 -18.82 13.90 2.28
CA ILE A 207 -19.35 14.78 3.34
C ILE A 207 -19.42 16.26 2.92
N ASP A 208 -18.57 16.66 1.96
CA ASP A 208 -18.49 18.00 1.39
C ASP A 208 -19.28 18.17 0.07
N SER A 209 -20.00 17.12 -0.37
CA SER A 209 -20.82 17.16 -1.57
C SER A 209 -22.08 18.04 -1.39
N PRO A 210 -22.77 18.43 -2.50
CA PRO A 210 -24.04 19.17 -2.44
C PRO A 210 -25.16 18.41 -1.71
N ALA A 211 -25.11 17.06 -1.68
CA ALA A 211 -26.04 16.20 -0.96
C ALA A 211 -25.24 15.26 -0.03
N PRO A 212 -24.73 15.79 1.09
CA PRO A 212 -23.86 15.02 1.96
C PRO A 212 -24.64 13.96 2.74
N PRO A 213 -23.99 12.85 3.14
CA PRO A 213 -24.55 11.93 4.10
C PRO A 213 -24.75 12.63 5.45
N LYS A 214 -25.76 12.21 6.22
CA LYS A 214 -26.04 12.77 7.57
C LYS A 214 -24.81 12.66 8.48
N GLN A 215 -24.05 11.57 8.33
CA GLN A 215 -22.81 11.32 9.08
C GLN A 215 -21.91 10.35 8.33
N VAL A 216 -20.62 10.44 8.58
CA VAL A 216 -19.59 9.51 8.09
C VAL A 216 -19.00 8.76 9.26
N THR A 217 -18.86 7.43 9.14
CA THR A 217 -18.23 6.59 10.15
C THR A 217 -16.94 5.99 9.58
N ILE A 218 -15.83 6.19 10.26
CA ILE A 218 -14.55 5.58 9.91
C ILE A 218 -14.57 4.10 10.31
N SER A 219 -14.80 3.21 9.33
CA SER A 219 -14.93 1.75 9.55
C SER A 219 -13.57 1.05 9.71
N ARG A 220 -12.55 1.71 10.20
CA ARG A 220 -11.22 1.16 10.45
C ARG A 220 -11.12 0.63 11.88
N THR A 221 -10.31 -0.42 12.08
CA THR A 221 -9.90 -0.84 13.42
C THR A 221 -8.86 0.13 13.98
N ARG A 222 -8.60 0.11 15.31
CA ARG A 222 -7.53 0.91 15.92
C ARG A 222 -6.15 0.56 15.34
N GLN A 223 -5.95 -0.71 15.04
CA GLN A 223 -4.71 -1.19 14.42
C GLN A 223 -4.54 -0.60 13.01
N LEU A 224 -5.57 -0.67 12.15
CA LEU A 224 -5.51 -0.07 10.83
C LEU A 224 -5.33 1.45 10.87
N LEU A 225 -6.00 2.16 11.80
CA LEU A 225 -5.80 3.59 11.98
C LEU A 225 -4.35 3.92 12.38
N GLN A 226 -3.75 3.11 13.28
CA GLN A 226 -2.34 3.24 13.62
C GLN A 226 -1.44 3.16 12.39
N GLU A 227 -1.64 2.13 11.57
CA GLU A 227 -0.87 1.86 10.37
C GLU A 227 -1.03 2.95 9.30
N GLU A 228 -2.27 3.42 9.08
CA GLU A 228 -2.61 4.46 8.11
C GLU A 228 -2.12 5.86 8.55
N ILE A 229 -2.28 6.20 9.83
CA ILE A 229 -1.89 7.52 10.37
C ILE A 229 -0.40 7.56 10.74
N GLY A 230 0.19 6.42 11.13
CA GLY A 230 1.60 6.31 11.51
C GLY A 230 1.90 6.71 12.95
N ILE A 231 0.92 6.55 13.87
CA ILE A 231 1.09 6.78 15.32
C ILE A 231 0.71 5.51 16.09
N ASN A 232 1.40 5.23 17.21
CA ASN A 232 1.13 4.01 17.97
C ASN A 232 -0.28 4.03 18.62
N VAL A 233 -0.86 2.83 18.87
CA VAL A 233 -2.24 2.67 19.39
C VAL A 233 -2.46 3.40 20.70
N LYS A 234 -1.47 3.45 21.60
CA LYS A 234 -1.58 4.13 22.91
C LYS A 234 -1.78 5.64 22.70
N THR A 235 -0.95 6.24 21.86
CA THR A 235 -1.04 7.65 21.49
C THR A 235 -2.36 7.92 20.75
N LEU A 236 -2.72 7.08 19.78
CA LEU A 236 -3.97 7.19 19.03
C LEU A 236 -5.18 7.21 19.96
N ASN A 237 -5.26 6.29 20.93
CA ASN A 237 -6.39 6.22 21.86
C ASN A 237 -6.48 7.46 22.77
N ARG A 238 -5.34 8.01 23.21
CA ARG A 238 -5.29 9.26 23.97
C ARG A 238 -5.79 10.43 23.13
N THR A 239 -5.31 10.54 21.91
CA THR A 239 -5.71 11.59 20.95
C THR A 239 -7.20 11.53 20.62
N ILE A 240 -7.73 10.30 20.40
CA ILE A 240 -9.17 10.11 20.14
C ILE A 240 -10.00 10.59 21.35
N ARG A 241 -9.59 10.31 22.59
CA ARG A 241 -10.30 10.77 23.79
C ARG A 241 -10.32 12.29 23.84
N GLN A 242 -9.17 12.92 23.69
CA GLN A 242 -9.02 14.37 23.71
C GLN A 242 -9.89 15.04 22.64
N LEU A 243 -9.75 14.68 21.37
CA LEU A 243 -10.49 15.31 20.27
C LEU A 243 -12.01 15.05 20.32
N LYS A 244 -12.42 13.91 20.90
CA LYS A 244 -13.85 13.67 21.21
C LYS A 244 -14.37 14.65 22.27
N GLU A 245 -13.61 14.87 23.34
CA GLU A 245 -13.96 15.85 24.41
C GLU A 245 -14.01 17.26 23.86
N GLU A 246 -13.15 17.61 22.89
CA GLU A 246 -13.15 18.87 22.16
C GLU A 246 -14.29 18.98 21.11
N GLY A 247 -15.08 17.92 20.89
CA GLY A 247 -16.26 17.94 20.04
C GLY A 247 -16.06 17.65 18.55
N PHE A 248 -14.84 17.34 18.09
CA PHE A 248 -14.55 17.12 16.68
C PHE A 248 -15.26 15.90 16.07
N PHE A 249 -15.66 14.94 16.88
CA PHE A 249 -16.40 13.76 16.46
C PHE A 249 -17.04 13.06 17.66
N THR A 250 -17.90 12.09 17.39
CA THR A 250 -18.47 11.16 18.37
C THR A 250 -17.93 9.75 18.16
N LEU A 251 -18.18 8.86 19.12
CA LEU A 251 -17.88 7.44 18.98
C LEU A 251 -19.18 6.63 18.91
N CYS A 252 -19.41 5.97 17.78
CA CYS A 252 -20.50 5.01 17.61
C CYS A 252 -19.93 3.58 17.56
N LYS A 253 -20.31 2.72 18.51
CA LYS A 253 -19.76 1.36 18.64
C LYS A 253 -18.22 1.32 18.57
N GLY A 254 -17.56 2.29 19.22
CA GLY A 254 -16.10 2.42 19.23
C GLY A 254 -15.46 2.99 17.96
N LYS A 255 -16.24 3.33 16.93
CA LYS A 255 -15.77 3.93 15.68
C LYS A 255 -15.96 5.45 15.71
N ILE A 256 -15.02 6.18 15.13
CA ILE A 256 -15.10 7.64 14.94
C ILE A 256 -16.21 7.92 13.94
N THR A 257 -17.17 8.75 14.35
CA THR A 257 -18.32 9.16 13.56
C THR A 257 -18.50 10.65 13.65
N PHE A 258 -18.68 11.33 12.53
CA PHE A 258 -18.78 12.79 12.46
C PHE A 258 -19.78 13.21 11.38
N ASN A 259 -20.39 14.37 11.61
CA ASN A 259 -21.28 15.05 10.68
C ASN A 259 -20.55 16.17 9.91
N ARG A 260 -21.28 16.91 9.08
CA ARG A 260 -20.71 18.00 8.27
C ARG A 260 -20.16 19.14 9.12
N GLU A 261 -20.83 19.54 10.19
CA GLU A 261 -20.37 20.62 11.09
C GLU A 261 -19.04 20.27 11.75
N GLN A 262 -18.90 19.02 12.22
CA GLN A 262 -17.66 18.50 12.80
C GLN A 262 -16.53 18.41 11.78
N TYR A 263 -16.86 18.06 10.53
CA TYR A 263 -15.92 18.05 9.42
C TYR A 263 -15.41 19.48 9.12
N GLU A 264 -16.30 20.48 9.03
CA GLU A 264 -15.94 21.87 8.78
C GLU A 264 -15.13 22.46 9.94
N MET A 265 -15.49 22.12 11.19
CA MET A 265 -14.70 22.50 12.38
C MET A 265 -13.28 21.95 12.32
N ALA A 266 -13.12 20.67 11.91
CA ALA A 266 -11.80 20.06 11.76
C ALA A 266 -10.98 20.73 10.63
N GLN A 267 -11.60 21.07 9.49
CA GLN A 267 -10.94 21.79 8.41
C GLN A 267 -10.42 23.16 8.87
N SER A 268 -11.26 23.96 9.51
CA SER A 268 -10.87 25.29 10.02
C SER A 268 -9.74 25.19 11.03
N TRP A 269 -9.79 24.20 11.92
CA TRP A 269 -8.72 23.98 12.90
C TRP A 269 -7.39 23.62 12.20
N LEU A 270 -7.42 22.75 11.19
CA LEU A 270 -6.24 22.34 10.43
C LEU A 270 -5.62 23.51 9.64
N GLU A 271 -6.42 24.42 9.08
CA GLU A 271 -5.96 25.63 8.42
C GLU A 271 -5.21 26.51 9.40
N THR A 272 -5.79 26.80 10.56
CA THR A 272 -5.15 27.61 11.62
C THR A 272 -3.87 26.97 12.17
N ALA A 273 -3.80 25.65 12.20
CA ALA A 273 -2.63 24.91 12.69
C ALA A 273 -1.45 24.84 11.68
N ARG A 274 -1.70 25.11 10.39
CA ARG A 274 -0.67 25.18 9.35
C ARG A 274 0.09 26.51 9.37
N ASP A 275 -0.55 27.57 9.84
CA ASP A 275 -0.02 28.94 9.86
C ASP A 275 0.86 29.21 11.10
N LYS A 276 0.99 28.24 12.00
CA LYS A 276 1.84 28.29 13.20
C LYS A 276 3.09 27.42 13.05
#